data_fd7593842ce75d1858cce1ede9ac8a53
#
_entry.id   fd7593842ce75d1858cce1ede9ac8a53
#
_cell.length_a   1.000
_cell.length_b   1.000
_cell.length_c   1.000
_cell.angle_alpha   90.00
_cell.angle_beta   90.00
_cell.angle_gamma   90.00
#
_symmetry.space_group_name_H-M   'P 1'
#
loop_
_entity.id
_entity.type
_entity.pdbx_description
1 polymer ?
#
loop_
_entity_poly.entity_id
_entity_poly.type
_entity_poly.pdbx_seq_one_letter_code
_entity_poly.pdbx_strand_id
1 'polypeptide(L)'
;MMNSVQAFLAHAIRLESAAAQRSDELADAMQTWGNREVEAFFREMAEHSRLHLKEAMARAGFRQMSELPADGYDWPDGVEPESADWWGVDGLMGIEQAIENALAGEQRGLDYYESVAAGTSNMKLKALAEEFAAEEREHVAELEQVLRSQRQGP
;
A
#
# COMPACT_ATOMS: atom_id res chain seq x y z
N MET A 1 24.34 -4.46 8.29
CA MET A 1 23.80 -4.11 6.97
C MET A 1 22.78 -5.14 6.53
N MET A 2 21.63 -4.69 6.02
CA MET A 2 20.60 -5.60 5.53
C MET A 2 21.04 -6.25 4.22
N ASN A 3 20.75 -7.54 4.04
CA ASN A 3 20.88 -8.18 2.72
C ASN A 3 19.76 -7.67 1.79
N SER A 4 19.82 -7.99 0.51
CA SER A 4 18.86 -7.47 -0.47
C SER A 4 17.42 -7.89 -0.19
N VAL A 5 17.21 -9.09 0.35
CA VAL A 5 15.86 -9.56 0.72
C VAL A 5 15.33 -8.78 1.91
N GLN A 6 16.15 -8.56 2.94
CA GLN A 6 15.74 -7.77 4.11
C GLN A 6 15.47 -6.32 3.73
N ALA A 7 16.30 -5.73 2.85
CA ALA A 7 16.09 -4.37 2.38
C ALA A 7 14.75 -4.24 1.64
N PHE A 8 14.45 -5.20 0.77
CA PHE A 8 13.16 -5.24 0.06
C PHE A 8 12.00 -5.35 1.05
N LEU A 9 12.10 -6.27 2.01
CA LEU A 9 11.05 -6.47 3.01
C LEU A 9 10.84 -5.23 3.88
N ALA A 10 11.93 -4.52 4.23
CA ALA A 10 11.82 -3.26 4.97
C ALA A 10 11.06 -2.20 4.17
N HIS A 11 11.31 -2.11 2.86
CA HIS A 11 10.53 -1.22 1.99
C HIS A 11 9.06 -1.63 1.94
N ALA A 12 8.80 -2.94 1.78
CA ALA A 12 7.43 -3.47 1.73
C ALA A 12 6.68 -3.17 3.03
N ILE A 13 7.35 -3.33 4.18
CA ILE A 13 6.77 -3.03 5.48
C ILE A 13 6.34 -1.57 5.55
N ARG A 14 7.17 -0.66 5.08
CA ARG A 14 6.83 0.76 5.07
C ARG A 14 5.65 1.07 4.14
N LEU A 15 5.62 0.45 2.97
CA LEU A 15 4.52 0.61 2.02
C LEU A 15 3.21 0.09 2.61
N GLU A 16 3.24 -1.10 3.21
CA GLU A 16 2.03 -1.70 3.80
C GLU A 16 1.55 -0.92 5.02
N SER A 17 2.46 -0.40 5.83
CA SER A 17 2.11 0.44 6.97
C SER A 17 1.40 1.71 6.51
N ALA A 18 1.94 2.38 5.49
CA ALA A 18 1.33 3.59 4.92
C ALA A 18 -0.03 3.27 4.29
N ALA A 19 -0.14 2.13 3.60
CA ALA A 19 -1.39 1.70 2.97
C ALA A 19 -2.48 1.44 4.02
N ALA A 20 -2.14 0.78 5.12
CA ALA A 20 -3.08 0.51 6.21
C ALA A 20 -3.58 1.82 6.82
N GLN A 21 -2.67 2.75 7.10
CA GLN A 21 -3.04 4.04 7.67
C GLN A 21 -3.93 4.84 6.72
N ARG A 22 -3.58 4.91 5.45
CA ARG A 22 -4.37 5.58 4.43
C ARG A 22 -5.77 5.00 4.33
N SER A 23 -5.88 3.67 4.32
CA SER A 23 -7.17 3.00 4.21
C SER A 23 -8.06 3.28 5.43
N ASP A 24 -7.49 3.32 6.63
CA ASP A 24 -8.24 3.69 7.82
C ASP A 24 -8.73 5.14 7.74
N GLU A 25 -7.88 6.06 7.29
CA GLU A 25 -8.26 7.46 7.13
C GLU A 25 -9.36 7.63 6.10
N LEU A 26 -9.28 6.90 4.98
CA LEU A 26 -10.31 6.92 3.94
C LEU A 26 -11.62 6.33 4.45
N ALA A 27 -11.55 5.26 5.25
CA ALA A 27 -12.74 4.68 5.87
C ALA A 27 -13.41 5.69 6.81
N ASP A 28 -12.62 6.41 7.62
CA ASP A 28 -13.14 7.45 8.51
C ASP A 28 -13.82 8.56 7.72
N ALA A 29 -13.25 8.96 6.59
CA ALA A 29 -13.85 9.96 5.71
C ALA A 29 -15.19 9.47 5.14
N MET A 30 -15.25 8.20 4.73
CA MET A 30 -16.49 7.61 4.20
C MET A 30 -17.57 7.51 5.27
N GLN A 31 -17.18 7.24 6.52
CA GLN A 31 -18.09 7.24 7.64
C GLN A 31 -18.73 8.63 7.83
N THR A 32 -17.90 9.66 7.75
CA THR A 32 -18.37 11.05 7.83
C THR A 32 -19.35 11.38 6.71
N TRP A 33 -19.10 10.87 5.50
CA TRP A 33 -19.98 11.07 4.35
C TRP A 33 -21.22 10.18 4.38
N GLY A 34 -21.31 9.24 5.32
CA GLY A 34 -22.43 8.31 5.43
C GLY A 34 -22.41 7.19 4.39
N ASN A 35 -21.29 6.96 3.73
CA ASN A 35 -21.18 5.89 2.73
C ASN A 35 -20.64 4.63 3.39
N ARG A 36 -21.54 3.79 3.91
CA ARG A 36 -21.18 2.58 4.65
C ARG A 36 -20.53 1.51 3.79
N GLU A 37 -20.93 1.41 2.52
CA GLU A 37 -20.38 0.42 1.60
C GLU A 37 -18.91 0.67 1.32
N VAL A 38 -18.57 1.92 0.99
CA VAL A 38 -17.17 2.28 0.69
C VAL A 38 -16.35 2.32 1.97
N GLU A 39 -16.95 2.72 3.09
CA GLU A 39 -16.28 2.64 4.40
C GLU A 39 -15.86 1.19 4.70
N ALA A 40 -16.78 0.24 4.55
CA ALA A 40 -16.50 -1.18 4.80
C ALA A 40 -15.39 -1.69 3.88
N PHE A 41 -15.39 -1.26 2.63
CA PHE A 41 -14.36 -1.61 1.67
C PHE A 41 -12.98 -1.14 2.12
N PHE A 42 -12.85 0.11 2.55
CA PHE A 42 -11.57 0.62 3.03
C PHE A 42 -11.13 -0.01 4.35
N ARG A 43 -12.08 -0.37 5.25
CA ARG A 43 -11.74 -1.11 6.48
C ARG A 43 -11.15 -2.47 6.13
N GLU A 44 -11.73 -3.15 5.15
CA GLU A 44 -11.22 -4.44 4.68
C GLU A 44 -9.84 -4.30 4.05
N MET A 45 -9.62 -3.26 3.24
CA MET A 45 -8.30 -2.99 2.68
C MET A 45 -7.26 -2.74 3.77
N ALA A 46 -7.62 -1.99 4.81
CA ALA A 46 -6.73 -1.74 5.94
C ALA A 46 -6.34 -3.05 6.64
N GLU A 47 -7.30 -3.97 6.82
CA GLU A 47 -7.03 -5.28 7.41
C GLU A 47 -6.08 -6.10 6.55
N HIS A 48 -6.29 -6.12 5.22
CA HIS A 48 -5.38 -6.81 4.29
C HIS A 48 -3.97 -6.26 4.38
N SER A 49 -3.82 -4.94 4.40
CA SER A 49 -2.51 -4.30 4.53
C SER A 49 -1.83 -4.67 5.86
N ARG A 50 -2.59 -4.72 6.95
CA ARG A 50 -2.05 -5.12 8.25
C ARG A 50 -1.59 -6.57 8.27
N LEU A 51 -2.31 -7.47 7.59
CA LEU A 51 -1.90 -8.87 7.46
C LEU A 51 -0.62 -9.01 6.65
N HIS A 52 -0.52 -8.29 5.52
CA HIS A 52 0.70 -8.27 4.71
C HIS A 52 1.87 -7.67 5.47
N LEU A 53 1.63 -6.61 6.23
CA LEU A 53 2.64 -5.99 7.09
C LEU A 53 3.20 -6.99 8.09
N LYS A 54 2.32 -7.70 8.78
CA LYS A 54 2.70 -8.70 9.77
C LYS A 54 3.51 -9.83 9.14
N GLU A 55 3.08 -10.30 7.97
CA GLU A 55 3.76 -11.37 7.24
C GLU A 55 5.15 -10.91 6.78
N ALA A 56 5.26 -9.70 6.24
CA ALA A 56 6.54 -9.15 5.80
C ALA A 56 7.50 -8.98 6.96
N MET A 57 7.01 -8.52 8.11
CA MET A 57 7.83 -8.38 9.32
C MET A 57 8.35 -9.74 9.79
N ALA A 58 7.50 -10.76 9.79
CA ALA A 58 7.91 -12.11 10.19
C ALA A 58 8.98 -12.67 9.25
N ARG A 59 8.80 -12.50 7.95
CA ARG A 59 9.77 -12.96 6.95
C ARG A 59 11.12 -12.24 7.08
N ALA A 60 11.10 -10.96 7.45
CA ALA A 60 12.31 -10.16 7.61
C ALA A 60 13.01 -10.38 8.97
N GLY A 61 12.30 -10.95 9.94
CA GLY A 61 12.81 -11.14 11.29
C GLY A 61 12.65 -9.91 12.17
N PHE A 62 11.81 -8.95 11.77
CA PHE A 62 11.50 -7.77 12.59
C PHE A 62 10.30 -8.07 13.48
N ARG A 63 10.40 -7.70 14.75
CA ARG A 63 9.33 -7.88 15.73
C ARG A 63 8.52 -6.61 15.95
N GLN A 64 9.15 -5.45 15.73
CA GLN A 64 8.57 -4.14 15.96
C GLN A 64 9.01 -3.17 14.88
N MET A 65 8.17 -2.20 14.58
CA MET A 65 8.49 -1.15 13.60
C MET A 65 9.76 -0.38 13.97
N SER A 66 10.06 -0.24 15.26
CA SER A 66 11.26 0.45 15.72
C SER A 66 12.56 -0.27 15.35
N GLU A 67 12.50 -1.54 14.99
CA GLU A 67 13.67 -2.30 14.53
C GLU A 67 14.04 -2.00 13.10
N LEU A 68 13.12 -1.41 12.33
CA LEU A 68 13.38 -1.03 10.95
C LEU A 68 14.42 0.08 10.89
N PRO A 69 15.33 0.07 9.89
CA PRO A 69 16.26 1.18 9.71
C PRO A 69 15.53 2.50 9.53
N ALA A 70 16.10 3.57 10.08
CA ALA A 70 15.54 4.91 9.93
C ALA A 70 15.80 5.48 8.53
N ASP A 71 16.86 5.02 7.86
CA ASP A 71 17.26 5.51 6.54
C ASP A 71 17.77 4.36 5.68
N GLY A 72 18.28 4.67 4.50
CA GLY A 72 18.79 3.66 3.59
C GLY A 72 17.72 3.11 2.64
N TYR A 73 16.57 3.76 2.56
CA TYR A 73 15.51 3.38 1.63
C TYR A 73 15.72 4.07 0.29
N ASP A 74 15.50 3.33 -0.78
CA ASP A 74 15.65 3.80 -2.15
C ASP A 74 14.29 3.73 -2.83
N TRP A 75 13.55 4.85 -2.81
CA TRP A 75 12.24 4.94 -3.42
C TRP A 75 12.37 5.43 -4.86
N PRO A 76 11.61 4.86 -5.82
CA PRO A 76 11.76 5.19 -7.24
C PRO A 76 11.65 6.70 -7.56
N ASP A 77 10.84 7.43 -6.81
CA ASP A 77 10.66 8.87 -6.99
C ASP A 77 11.31 9.69 -5.87
N GLY A 78 12.04 9.04 -4.96
CA GLY A 78 12.70 9.69 -3.84
C GLY A 78 11.77 10.15 -2.73
N VAL A 79 10.49 9.76 -2.77
CA VAL A 79 9.50 10.19 -1.77
C VAL A 79 9.05 9.01 -0.92
N GLU A 80 9.22 9.15 0.39
CA GLU A 80 8.78 8.13 1.34
C GLU A 80 7.25 8.10 1.43
N PRO A 81 6.64 6.90 1.52
CA PRO A 81 5.18 6.77 1.60
C PRO A 81 4.55 7.56 2.74
N GLU A 82 5.18 7.57 3.90
CA GLU A 82 4.64 8.23 5.09
C GLU A 82 4.66 9.76 5.01
N SER A 83 5.52 10.32 4.18
CA SER A 83 5.68 11.77 4.09
C SER A 83 5.04 12.36 2.84
N ALA A 84 4.43 11.54 2.02
CA ALA A 84 3.88 12.00 0.74
C ALA A 84 2.55 12.71 0.92
N ASP A 85 2.49 13.99 0.56
CA ASP A 85 1.26 14.77 0.58
C ASP A 85 0.17 14.15 -0.30
N TRP A 86 0.58 13.48 -1.36
CA TRP A 86 -0.37 12.86 -2.28
C TRP A 86 -1.08 11.63 -1.69
N TRP A 87 -0.66 11.16 -0.50
CA TRP A 87 -1.40 10.19 0.28
C TRP A 87 -2.56 10.84 1.06
N GLY A 88 -2.50 12.16 1.22
CA GLY A 88 -3.33 12.91 2.15
C GLY A 88 -4.82 12.69 1.94
N VAL A 89 -5.55 12.60 3.05
CA VAL A 89 -7.00 12.52 3.07
C VAL A 89 -7.53 13.86 3.55
N ASP A 90 -8.23 14.56 2.66
CA ASP A 90 -8.86 15.85 2.98
C ASP A 90 -10.29 15.57 3.41
N GLY A 91 -10.74 16.18 4.51
CA GLY A 91 -12.11 16.04 4.99
C GLY A 91 -13.18 16.55 4.02
N LEU A 92 -12.77 17.34 3.01
CA LEU A 92 -13.65 17.80 1.95
C LEU A 92 -13.61 16.92 0.70
N MET A 93 -12.80 15.87 0.74
CA MET A 93 -12.60 14.95 -0.38
C MET A 93 -13.90 14.19 -0.66
N GLY A 94 -14.33 14.16 -1.93
CA GLY A 94 -15.46 13.36 -2.35
C GLY A 94 -15.09 11.88 -2.49
N ILE A 95 -16.12 11.05 -2.62
CA ILE A 95 -15.97 9.60 -2.68
C ILE A 95 -15.06 9.15 -3.83
N GLU A 96 -15.31 9.65 -5.04
CA GLU A 96 -14.48 9.29 -6.20
C GLU A 96 -13.03 9.71 -6.00
N GLN A 97 -12.80 10.91 -5.49
CA GLN A 97 -11.45 11.40 -5.22
C GLN A 97 -10.74 10.54 -4.18
N ALA A 98 -11.45 10.08 -3.15
CA ALA A 98 -10.89 9.18 -2.14
C ALA A 98 -10.44 7.87 -2.76
N ILE A 99 -11.27 7.30 -3.64
CA ILE A 99 -10.93 6.05 -4.34
C ILE A 99 -9.75 6.26 -5.28
N GLU A 100 -9.73 7.37 -6.02
CA GLU A 100 -8.60 7.70 -6.90
C GLU A 100 -7.30 7.88 -6.11
N ASN A 101 -7.37 8.49 -4.94
CA ASN A 101 -6.23 8.65 -4.04
C ASN A 101 -5.67 7.29 -3.62
N ALA A 102 -6.57 6.38 -3.19
CA ALA A 102 -6.16 5.03 -2.82
C ALA A 102 -5.56 4.28 -3.99
N LEU A 103 -6.17 4.42 -5.18
CA LEU A 103 -5.69 3.77 -6.40
C LEU A 103 -4.28 4.23 -6.76
N ALA A 104 -4.03 5.54 -6.69
CA ALA A 104 -2.69 6.09 -6.95
C ALA A 104 -1.65 5.50 -6.00
N GLY A 105 -2.01 5.36 -4.72
CA GLY A 105 -1.11 4.78 -3.72
C GLY A 105 -0.80 3.31 -3.97
N GLU A 106 -1.83 2.53 -4.30
CA GLU A 106 -1.63 1.10 -4.59
C GLU A 106 -0.85 0.90 -5.88
N GLN A 107 -1.10 1.73 -6.90
CA GLN A 107 -0.36 1.68 -8.16
C GLN A 107 1.12 1.99 -7.93
N ARG A 108 1.43 2.92 -7.04
CA ARG A 108 2.81 3.24 -6.70
C ARG A 108 3.51 2.06 -6.03
N GLY A 109 2.83 1.36 -5.13
CA GLY A 109 3.35 0.15 -4.51
C GLY A 109 3.63 -0.93 -5.54
N LEU A 110 2.67 -1.14 -6.45
CA LEU A 110 2.83 -2.10 -7.55
C LEU A 110 4.03 -1.75 -8.42
N ASP A 111 4.18 -0.50 -8.82
CA ASP A 111 5.31 -0.04 -9.64
C ASP A 111 6.63 -0.32 -8.94
N TYR A 112 6.70 -0.10 -7.64
CA TYR A 112 7.89 -0.39 -6.85
C TYR A 112 8.22 -1.89 -6.91
N TYR A 113 7.26 -2.76 -6.62
CA TYR A 113 7.50 -4.21 -6.62
C TYR A 113 7.88 -4.72 -8.00
N GLU A 114 7.23 -4.23 -9.05
CA GLU A 114 7.57 -4.60 -10.42
C GLU A 114 8.97 -4.14 -10.80
N SER A 115 9.37 -2.94 -10.38
CA SER A 115 10.72 -2.43 -10.67
C SER A 115 11.80 -3.27 -9.99
N VAL A 116 11.57 -3.72 -8.77
CA VAL A 116 12.50 -4.62 -8.08
C VAL A 116 12.61 -5.96 -8.80
N ALA A 117 11.47 -6.55 -9.18
CA ALA A 117 11.44 -7.83 -9.89
C ALA A 117 12.19 -7.75 -11.22
N ALA A 118 12.02 -6.65 -11.95
CA ALA A 118 12.67 -6.46 -13.25
C ALA A 118 14.17 -6.18 -13.14
N GLY A 119 14.59 -5.51 -12.05
CA GLY A 119 15.97 -5.02 -11.92
C GLY A 119 16.93 -5.91 -11.16
N THR A 120 16.44 -6.95 -10.47
CA THR A 120 17.29 -7.78 -9.63
C THR A 120 17.80 -9.03 -10.36
N SER A 121 19.07 -9.39 -10.10
CA SER A 121 19.63 -10.66 -10.53
C SER A 121 19.51 -11.74 -9.45
N ASN A 122 19.04 -11.37 -8.26
CA ASN A 122 18.83 -12.30 -7.15
C ASN A 122 17.49 -13.01 -7.36
N MET A 123 17.52 -14.30 -7.68
CA MET A 123 16.31 -15.06 -8.02
C MET A 123 15.31 -15.17 -6.87
N LYS A 124 15.80 -15.24 -5.64
CA LYS A 124 14.95 -15.29 -4.45
C LYS A 124 14.21 -13.96 -4.26
N LEU A 125 14.92 -12.87 -4.42
CA LEU A 125 14.34 -11.53 -4.34
C LEU A 125 13.34 -11.32 -5.48
N LYS A 126 13.67 -11.74 -6.69
CA LYS A 126 12.77 -11.63 -7.84
C LYS A 126 11.45 -12.34 -7.58
N ALA A 127 11.51 -13.59 -7.09
CA ALA A 127 10.30 -14.36 -6.80
C ALA A 127 9.43 -13.67 -5.73
N LEU A 128 10.06 -13.14 -4.69
CA LEU A 128 9.37 -12.44 -3.62
C LEU A 128 8.70 -11.15 -4.13
N ALA A 129 9.42 -10.38 -4.94
CA ALA A 129 8.88 -9.14 -5.50
C ALA A 129 7.72 -9.43 -6.47
N GLU A 130 7.80 -10.51 -7.24
CA GLU A 130 6.69 -10.93 -8.12
C GLU A 130 5.45 -11.34 -7.32
N GLU A 131 5.66 -12.03 -6.20
CA GLU A 131 4.56 -12.40 -5.28
C GLU A 131 3.85 -11.14 -4.76
N PHE A 132 4.62 -10.17 -4.29
CA PHE A 132 4.07 -8.93 -3.75
C PHE A 132 3.39 -8.11 -4.86
N ALA A 133 3.96 -8.09 -6.05
CA ALA A 133 3.36 -7.40 -7.20
C ALA A 133 2.00 -8.02 -7.58
N ALA A 134 1.88 -9.33 -7.53
CA ALA A 134 0.62 -10.02 -7.84
C ALA A 134 -0.49 -9.61 -6.86
N GLU A 135 -0.16 -9.52 -5.57
CA GLU A 135 -1.12 -9.09 -4.54
C GLU A 135 -1.56 -7.64 -4.77
N GLU A 136 -0.62 -6.76 -5.12
CA GLU A 136 -0.96 -5.35 -5.40
C GLU A 136 -1.81 -5.20 -6.66
N ARG A 137 -1.58 -6.04 -7.68
CA ARG A 137 -2.44 -6.02 -8.89
C ARG A 137 -3.89 -6.34 -8.56
N GLU A 138 -4.12 -7.25 -7.62
CA GLU A 138 -5.47 -7.56 -7.16
C GLU A 138 -6.11 -6.35 -6.47
N HIS A 139 -5.36 -5.65 -5.62
CA HIS A 139 -5.83 -4.45 -4.93
C HIS A 139 -6.18 -3.35 -5.93
N VAL A 140 -5.32 -3.13 -6.93
CA VAL A 140 -5.56 -2.14 -7.99
C VAL A 140 -6.86 -2.49 -8.75
N ALA A 141 -7.02 -3.76 -9.13
CA ALA A 141 -8.21 -4.21 -9.86
C ALA A 141 -9.48 -4.01 -9.04
N GLU A 142 -9.45 -4.31 -7.74
CA GLU A 142 -10.59 -4.12 -6.85
C GLU A 142 -10.95 -2.64 -6.71
N LEU A 143 -9.95 -1.77 -6.57
CA LEU A 143 -10.18 -0.32 -6.49
C LEU A 143 -10.75 0.23 -7.78
N GLU A 144 -10.25 -0.23 -8.92
CA GLU A 144 -10.79 0.17 -10.22
C GLU A 144 -12.26 -0.24 -10.36
N GLN A 145 -12.60 -1.42 -9.86
CA GLN A 145 -13.98 -1.90 -9.88
C GLN A 145 -14.89 -1.03 -9.00
N VAL A 146 -14.43 -0.69 -7.79
CA VAL A 146 -15.19 0.19 -6.88
C VAL A 146 -15.38 1.57 -7.51
N LEU A 147 -14.33 2.11 -8.15
CA LEU A 147 -14.41 3.41 -8.80
C LEU A 147 -15.45 3.40 -9.93
N ARG A 148 -15.42 2.37 -10.77
CA ARG A 148 -16.42 2.22 -11.86
C ARG A 148 -17.84 2.15 -11.29
N SER A 149 -18.02 1.40 -10.21
CA SER A 149 -19.33 1.26 -9.56
C SER A 149 -19.85 2.61 -9.07
N GLN A 150 -18.98 3.42 -8.46
CA GLN A 150 -19.36 4.75 -7.98
C GLN A 150 -19.71 5.70 -9.14
N ARG A 151 -19.00 5.62 -10.25
CA ARG A 151 -19.24 6.48 -11.42
C ARG A 151 -20.52 6.15 -12.17
N GLN A 152 -20.94 4.88 -12.14
CA GLN A 152 -22.18 4.46 -12.78
C GLN A 152 -23.41 4.89 -12.00
N GLY A 153 -23.24 5.20 -10.71
CA GLY A 153 -24.31 5.62 -9.83
C GLY A 153 -25.28 4.48 -9.48
N PRO A 154 -26.37 4.81 -8.78
CA PRO A 154 -27.38 3.82 -8.43
C PRO A 154 -28.16 3.35 -9.65
#